data_7b99b75abf62ab563a64841353faac6b
#
_entry.id   7b99b75abf62ab563a64841353faac6b
#
_cell.length_a   1.000
_cell.length_b   1.000
_cell.length_c   1.000
_cell.angle_alpha   90.00
_cell.angle_beta   90.00
_cell.angle_gamma   90.00
#
_symmetry.space_group_name_H-M   'P 1'
#
loop_
_entity.id
_entity.type
_entity.pdbx_description
1 polymer ?
#
loop_
_entity_poly.entity_id
_entity_poly.type
_entity_poly.pdbx_seq_one_letter_code
_entity_poly.pdbx_strand_id
1 'polypeptide(L)'
;MHVLKMKATTINGKIYDGIAINEVSLLRNSRHAAKIRVLIDNVVRIKELVCDGILLATPAGSTAYNLSARGQIIPMNSKLLALTPINPFRPRNWRGAL
;
A
#
# COMPACT_ATOMS: atom_id res chain seq x y z
N MET A 1 13.90 5.52 12.97
CA MET A 1 12.66 5.92 12.28
C MET A 1 12.72 5.46 10.84
N HIS A 2 11.67 4.83 10.36
CA HIS A 2 11.59 4.41 8.98
C HIS A 2 11.01 5.51 8.11
N VAL A 3 11.60 5.68 6.94
CA VAL A 3 11.13 6.62 5.94
C VAL A 3 10.82 5.82 4.66
N LEU A 4 9.66 6.05 4.07
CA LEU A 4 9.29 5.43 2.80
C LEU A 4 9.72 6.34 1.65
N LYS A 5 10.37 5.74 0.68
CA LYS A 5 10.66 6.42 -0.60
C LYS A 5 9.72 5.86 -1.65
N MET A 6 9.05 6.76 -2.35
CA MET A 6 8.12 6.40 -3.42
C MET A 6 8.64 6.88 -4.75
N LYS A 7 8.48 6.04 -5.76
CA LYS A 7 8.69 6.43 -7.16
C LYS A 7 7.48 5.98 -7.96
N ALA A 8 6.81 6.92 -8.61
CA ALA A 8 5.67 6.61 -9.45
C ALA A 8 6.00 6.96 -10.89
N THR A 9 5.77 6.01 -11.81
CA THR A 9 5.99 6.21 -13.24
C THR A 9 4.64 6.10 -13.94
N THR A 10 4.25 7.15 -14.65
CA THR A 10 3.00 7.17 -15.41
C THR A 10 3.12 6.34 -16.68
N ILE A 11 1.99 6.06 -17.30
CA ILE A 11 1.94 5.36 -18.59
C ILE A 11 2.70 6.13 -19.68
N ASN A 12 2.82 7.44 -19.53
CA ASN A 12 3.56 8.31 -20.46
C ASN A 12 5.05 8.42 -20.11
N GLY A 13 5.53 7.68 -19.12
CA GLY A 13 6.91 7.70 -18.69
C GLY A 13 7.28 8.82 -17.72
N LYS A 14 6.32 9.64 -17.31
CA LYS A 14 6.58 10.71 -16.34
C LYS A 14 6.81 10.11 -14.95
N ILE A 15 7.83 10.62 -14.26
CA ILE A 15 8.26 10.09 -12.97
C ILE A 15 7.97 11.10 -11.86
N TYR A 16 7.38 10.63 -10.77
CA TYR A 16 7.16 11.39 -9.56
C TYR A 16 7.84 10.67 -8.40
N ASP A 17 8.55 11.45 -7.58
CA ASP A 17 9.20 10.93 -6.38
C ASP A 17 8.58 11.54 -5.14
N GLY A 18 8.60 10.79 -4.05
CA GLY A 18 8.10 11.28 -2.78
C GLY A 18 8.73 10.56 -1.61
N ILE A 19 8.62 11.18 -0.44
CA ILE A 19 9.09 10.60 0.83
C ILE A 19 7.94 10.72 1.82
N ALA A 20 7.72 9.65 2.58
CA ALA A 20 6.67 9.62 3.60
C ALA A 20 7.19 9.02 4.90
N ILE A 21 6.65 9.52 6.01
CA ILE A 21 6.96 9.01 7.34
C ILE A 21 5.90 8.00 7.78
N ASN A 22 4.63 8.27 7.47
CA ASN A 22 3.52 7.40 7.86
C ASN A 22 3.18 6.38 6.80
N GLU A 23 2.75 6.82 5.62
CA GLU A 23 2.30 5.91 4.58
C GLU A 23 2.43 6.49 3.18
N VAL A 24 2.43 5.59 2.21
CA VAL A 24 2.21 5.89 0.79
C VAL A 24 0.92 5.21 0.38
N SER A 25 0.00 5.97 -0.21
CA SER A 25 -1.26 5.42 -0.66
C SER A 25 -1.48 5.65 -2.14
N LEU A 26 -2.14 4.69 -2.77
CA LEU A 26 -2.55 4.76 -4.17
C LEU A 26 -4.07 4.55 -4.19
N LEU A 27 -4.81 5.53 -4.70
CA LEU A 27 -6.27 5.50 -4.74
C LEU A 27 -6.75 5.55 -6.17
N ARG A 28 -7.86 4.86 -6.45
CA ARG A 28 -8.48 4.94 -7.77
C ARG A 28 -8.96 6.37 -8.05
N ASN A 29 -8.92 6.73 -9.34
CA ASN A 29 -9.29 8.06 -9.80
C ASN A 29 -10.59 8.03 -10.62
N SER A 30 -11.33 6.94 -10.59
CA SER A 30 -12.54 6.78 -11.36
C SER A 30 -13.58 5.98 -10.57
N ARG A 31 -14.77 5.78 -11.14
CA ARG A 31 -15.81 4.96 -10.54
C ARG A 31 -15.47 3.47 -10.56
N HIS A 32 -14.54 3.07 -11.42
CA HIS A 32 -14.15 1.68 -11.55
C HIS A 32 -13.12 1.34 -10.47
N ALA A 33 -13.23 0.14 -9.92
CA ALA A 33 -12.24 -0.37 -9.01
C ALA A 33 -10.87 -0.45 -9.69
N ALA A 34 -9.82 -0.23 -8.91
CA ALA A 34 -8.47 -0.40 -9.40
C ALA A 34 -8.13 -1.88 -9.48
N LYS A 35 -7.39 -2.27 -10.51
CA LYS A 35 -6.82 -3.61 -10.66
C LYS A 35 -5.32 -3.47 -10.50
N ILE A 36 -4.80 -4.02 -9.43
CA ILE A 36 -3.41 -3.80 -9.03
C ILE A 36 -2.68 -5.15 -8.98
N ARG A 37 -1.51 -5.21 -9.62
CA ARG A 37 -0.58 -6.31 -9.48
C ARG A 37 0.44 -5.92 -8.42
N VAL A 38 0.65 -6.81 -7.46
CA VAL A 38 1.59 -6.55 -6.37
C VAL A 38 2.81 -7.45 -6.51
N LEU A 39 3.97 -6.82 -6.59
CA LEU A 39 5.26 -7.50 -6.61
C LEU A 39 6.03 -7.14 -5.34
N ILE A 40 6.70 -8.13 -4.77
CA ILE A 40 7.61 -7.93 -3.63
C ILE A 40 8.93 -8.56 -4.02
N ASP A 41 10.00 -7.76 -4.00
CA ASP A 41 11.34 -8.18 -4.43
C ASP A 41 11.32 -8.81 -5.83
N ASN A 42 10.59 -8.16 -6.75
CA ASN A 42 10.43 -8.58 -8.15
C ASN A 42 9.69 -9.90 -8.35
N VAL A 43 9.00 -10.40 -7.32
CA VAL A 43 8.18 -11.60 -7.40
C VAL A 43 6.72 -11.20 -7.32
N VAL A 44 5.89 -11.64 -8.26
CA VAL A 44 4.45 -11.39 -8.24
C VAL A 44 3.84 -12.16 -7.07
N ARG A 45 3.31 -11.42 -6.10
CA ARG A 45 2.63 -12.01 -4.95
C ARG A 45 1.11 -12.00 -5.10
N ILE A 46 0.58 -10.99 -5.79
CA ILE A 46 -0.83 -10.92 -6.12
C ILE A 46 -0.93 -10.52 -7.59
N LYS A 47 -1.52 -11.39 -8.41
CA LYS A 47 -1.66 -11.13 -9.84
C LYS A 47 -2.68 -10.03 -10.10
N GLU A 48 -3.77 -10.04 -9.35
CA GLU A 48 -4.84 -9.05 -9.50
C GLU A 48 -5.51 -8.80 -8.16
N LEU A 49 -5.30 -7.61 -7.63
CA LEU A 49 -6.01 -7.11 -6.46
C LEU A 49 -7.03 -6.09 -6.97
N VAL A 50 -8.31 -6.37 -6.76
CA VAL A 50 -9.40 -5.47 -7.14
C VAL A 50 -9.84 -4.71 -5.90
N CYS A 51 -9.65 -3.40 -5.89
CA CYS A 51 -9.84 -2.58 -4.69
C CYS A 51 -10.07 -1.12 -5.06
N ASP A 52 -10.32 -0.28 -4.07
CA ASP A 52 -10.34 1.16 -4.25
C ASP A 52 -8.95 1.78 -4.20
N GLY A 53 -8.01 1.08 -3.61
CA GLY A 53 -6.63 1.53 -3.49
C GLY A 53 -5.80 0.58 -2.67
N ILE A 54 -4.55 0.95 -2.46
CA ILE A 54 -3.62 0.20 -1.64
C ILE A 54 -2.74 1.17 -0.87
N LEU A 55 -2.31 0.77 0.31
CA LEU A 55 -1.52 1.63 1.17
C LEU A 55 -0.38 0.83 1.79
N LEU A 56 0.78 1.45 1.84
CA LEU A 56 1.96 0.89 2.50
C LEU A 56 2.31 1.81 3.67
N ALA A 57 2.30 1.26 4.88
CA ALA A 57 2.52 2.03 6.10
C ALA A 57 3.75 1.57 6.86
N THR A 58 4.45 2.55 7.46
CA THR A 58 5.52 2.29 8.44
C THR A 58 4.89 1.90 9.78
N PRO A 59 5.68 1.42 10.75
CA PRO A 59 5.16 1.23 12.11
C PRO A 59 4.48 2.49 12.67
N ALA A 60 5.07 3.66 12.49
CA ALA A 60 4.46 4.92 12.92
C ALA A 60 3.12 5.17 12.22
N GLY A 61 3.05 4.90 10.93
CA GLY A 61 1.83 5.10 10.14
C GLY A 61 0.79 4.02 10.33
N SER A 62 1.14 2.88 10.94
CA SER A 62 0.20 1.76 11.07
C SER A 62 -1.00 2.09 11.95
N THR A 63 -0.87 3.05 12.86
CA THR A 63 -1.98 3.53 13.71
C THR A 63 -2.69 4.76 13.13
N ALA A 64 -2.28 5.24 11.97
CA ALA A 64 -2.90 6.37 11.28
C ALA A 64 -3.97 5.88 10.29
N TYR A 65 -3.92 6.31 9.04
CA TYR A 65 -4.90 5.91 8.03
C TYR A 65 -4.95 4.40 7.82
N ASN A 66 -3.80 3.73 7.96
CA ASN A 66 -3.73 2.27 7.90
C ASN A 66 -4.73 1.59 8.85
N LEU A 67 -4.88 2.11 10.06
CA LEU A 67 -5.83 1.55 11.03
C LEU A 67 -7.27 1.75 10.54
N SER A 68 -7.60 2.92 10.01
CA SER A 68 -8.92 3.18 9.44
C SER A 68 -9.23 2.25 8.27
N ALA A 69 -8.23 1.85 7.50
CA ALA A 69 -8.36 0.90 6.40
C ALA A 69 -8.32 -0.56 6.87
N ARG A 70 -8.37 -0.79 8.19
CA ARG A 70 -8.34 -2.12 8.83
C ARG A 70 -7.03 -2.86 8.61
N GLY A 71 -5.94 -2.11 8.46
CA GLY A 71 -4.61 -2.68 8.41
C GLY A 71 -4.11 -3.06 9.80
N GLN A 72 -3.02 -3.81 9.82
CA GLN A 72 -2.43 -4.26 11.08
C GLN A 72 -1.64 -3.14 11.75
N ILE A 73 -1.68 -3.10 13.08
CA ILE A 73 -0.82 -2.24 13.88
C ILE A 73 0.52 -2.93 14.04
N ILE A 74 1.59 -2.20 13.75
CA ILE A 74 2.95 -2.74 13.81
C ILE A 74 3.73 -2.02 14.91
N PRO A 75 4.43 -2.75 15.80
CA PRO A 75 5.24 -2.12 16.85
C PRO A 75 6.27 -1.15 16.28
N MET A 76 6.49 -0.05 16.99
CA MET A 76 7.35 1.05 16.54
C MET A 76 8.79 0.64 16.22
N ASN A 77 9.32 -0.34 16.94
CA ASN A 77 10.68 -0.81 16.73
C ASN A 77 10.76 -1.97 15.74
N SER A 78 9.66 -2.31 15.08
CA SER A 78 9.64 -3.38 14.09
C SER A 78 10.28 -2.92 12.79
N LYS A 79 10.86 -3.88 12.06
CA LYS A 79 11.35 -3.66 10.69
C LYS A 79 10.30 -4.02 9.64
N LEU A 80 9.07 -4.25 10.06
CA LEU A 80 7.97 -4.61 9.16
C LEU A 80 7.27 -3.37 8.61
N LEU A 81 6.65 -3.54 7.46
CA LEU A 81 5.74 -2.57 6.86
C LEU A 81 4.38 -3.23 6.70
N ALA A 82 3.31 -2.44 6.80
CA ALA A 82 1.97 -2.94 6.58
C ALA A 82 1.53 -2.61 5.14
N LEU A 83 1.15 -3.63 4.40
CA LEU A 83 0.54 -3.46 3.08
C LEU A 83 -0.95 -3.73 3.22
N THR A 84 -1.78 -2.73 2.97
CA THR A 84 -3.21 -2.80 3.24
C THR A 84 -4.01 -2.35 2.01
N PRO A 85 -4.84 -3.22 1.44
CA PRO A 85 -5.76 -2.79 0.39
C PRO A 85 -6.91 -2.00 1.00
N ILE A 86 -7.39 -1.02 0.26
CA ILE A 86 -8.50 -0.17 0.66
C ILE A 86 -9.75 -0.71 -0.04
N ASN A 87 -10.74 -1.14 0.73
CA ASN A 87 -11.97 -1.76 0.25
C ASN A 87 -11.70 -2.83 -0.80
N PRO A 88 -11.00 -3.94 -0.43
CA PRO A 88 -10.69 -4.97 -1.40
C PRO A 88 -11.95 -5.74 -1.80
N PHE A 89 -12.11 -5.94 -3.11
CA PHE A 89 -13.18 -6.77 -3.67
C PHE A 89 -12.67 -8.18 -3.95
N ARG A 90 -11.38 -8.29 -4.34
CA ARG A 90 -10.70 -9.56 -4.59
C ARG A 90 -9.22 -9.41 -4.28
N PRO A 91 -8.65 -10.23 -3.41
CA PRO A 91 -9.35 -11.13 -2.47
C PRO A 91 -10.03 -10.33 -1.35
N ARG A 92 -11.14 -10.86 -0.84
CA ARG A 92 -11.93 -10.19 0.21
C ARG A 92 -11.22 -10.14 1.56
N ASN A 93 -10.41 -11.15 1.84
CA ASN A 93 -9.70 -11.26 3.11
C ASN A 93 -8.21 -11.10 2.84
N TRP A 94 -7.71 -9.93 3.13
CA TRP A 94 -6.30 -9.63 3.04
C TRP A 94 -5.75 -9.27 4.40
N ARG A 95 -4.64 -9.89 4.77
CA ARG A 95 -3.90 -9.51 5.96
C ARG A 95 -2.42 -9.69 5.67
N GLY A 96 -1.67 -8.61 5.69
CA GLY A 96 -0.27 -8.70 5.37
C GLY A 96 0.58 -7.66 6.07
N ALA A 97 1.77 -8.08 6.48
CA ALA A 97 2.83 -7.22 6.97
C ALA A 97 4.14 -7.64 6.30
N LEU A 98 4.94 -6.65 5.94
CA LEU A 98 6.19 -6.86 5.21
C LEU A 98 7.39 -6.38 6.00
#